data_f28d17129b60abd5eda84b2d70bf0275
#
_entry.id   f28d17129b60abd5eda84b2d70bf0275
#
_cell.length_a   1.000
_cell.length_b   1.000
_cell.length_c   1.000
_cell.angle_alpha   90.00
_cell.angle_beta   90.00
_cell.angle_gamma   90.00
#
_symmetry.space_group_name_H-M   'P 1'
#
loop_
_entity.id
_entity.type
_entity.pdbx_description
1 polymer ?
#
loop_
_entity_poly.entity_id
_entity_poly.type
_entity_poly.pdbx_seq_one_letter_code
_entity_poly.pdbx_strand_id
1 'polypeptide(L)'
;MFQIKPLVAALLTIAAAQAFAADHSSEQRQDGTGNLAEVTQSYGSSNTATQIQTGRDNDAAALQKNSYSSSSLQIQADRSNTAGVVQTAAVSSSALQWQLGRQNEASVSQSATWGSKAEQRQRGNENVADTEQSGSYGVDALIKQAGDRNDATTYQGYSSGSSIAVYQDGNRNDAVVNQSVSGSDHATVDQKGNENVANVLQSWSAGSVAEVEQDGNRNDANVKQTGLLQEAYTASNGNDNVLTVNQRGSSQNAYVFQQGNENGADIAQRGSANSGTANQYGNGNSALIDQDGRNQVATVTQHGNYNDASVDQLGRNNALTFEQTGAGNTLAAIQEGTGNRIGGSSNGANNEVDIAQDGDFNLADVGQTGNGNEALISQYGDSLVASVLQNGAANVAVVDQSSVGNNAMITQGGANNMALVTQH
;
A
#
# COMPACT_ATOMS: atom_id res chain seq x y z
N MET A 1 -37.92 -26.65 42.95
CA MET A 1 -38.01 -27.26 41.63
C MET A 1 -36.72 -26.90 40.87
N PHE A 2 -35.69 -27.75 41.03
CA PHE A 2 -34.39 -27.54 40.42
C PHE A 2 -34.44 -28.06 38.97
N GLN A 3 -34.27 -27.17 38.01
CA GLN A 3 -34.03 -27.59 36.62
C GLN A 3 -32.56 -27.93 36.42
N ILE A 4 -32.25 -29.17 36.25
CA ILE A 4 -30.97 -29.66 35.83
C ILE A 4 -30.88 -29.41 34.32
N LYS A 5 -30.01 -28.51 33.89
CA LYS A 5 -29.64 -28.37 32.48
C LYS A 5 -28.92 -29.66 32.06
N PRO A 6 -29.25 -30.27 30.91
CA PRO A 6 -28.59 -31.47 30.47
C PRO A 6 -27.15 -31.15 30.12
N LEU A 7 -26.24 -31.88 30.74
CA LEU A 7 -24.85 -32.03 30.37
C LEU A 7 -24.84 -32.62 28.98
N VAL A 8 -24.50 -31.84 27.96
CA VAL A 8 -24.26 -32.41 26.62
C VAL A 8 -22.89 -33.11 26.72
N ALA A 9 -22.94 -34.39 26.99
CA ALA A 9 -21.80 -35.24 26.77
C ALA A 9 -21.54 -35.27 25.26
N ALA A 10 -20.42 -34.71 24.82
CA ALA A 10 -19.95 -34.87 23.46
C ALA A 10 -19.74 -36.35 23.21
N LEU A 11 -20.65 -36.98 22.49
CA LEU A 11 -20.50 -38.33 22.04
C LEU A 11 -19.47 -38.33 20.89
N LEU A 12 -18.26 -38.69 21.22
CA LEU A 12 -17.20 -38.92 20.26
C LEU A 12 -17.57 -40.13 19.41
N THR A 13 -18.26 -39.94 18.32
CA THR A 13 -18.42 -41.00 17.31
C THR A 13 -17.11 -41.11 16.54
N ILE A 14 -16.23 -41.98 17.03
CA ILE A 14 -15.11 -42.46 16.26
C ILE A 14 -15.70 -43.36 15.15
N ALA A 15 -15.97 -42.81 13.99
CA ALA A 15 -16.10 -43.58 12.77
C ALA A 15 -14.70 -44.01 12.37
N ALA A 16 -14.27 -45.20 12.83
CA ALA A 16 -13.08 -45.85 12.35
C ALA A 16 -13.31 -46.28 10.89
N ALA A 17 -13.16 -45.37 9.94
CA ALA A 17 -12.77 -45.71 8.60
C ALA A 17 -11.30 -46.14 8.71
N GLN A 18 -10.99 -47.40 8.44
CA GLN A 18 -9.62 -47.86 8.28
C GLN A 18 -9.02 -47.20 7.03
N ALA A 19 -8.61 -45.96 7.16
CA ALA A 19 -7.61 -45.37 6.31
C ALA A 19 -6.25 -45.68 6.96
N PHE A 20 -5.28 -46.12 6.18
CA PHE A 20 -3.91 -46.29 6.63
C PHE A 20 -3.47 -44.96 7.25
N ALA A 21 -3.64 -44.86 8.56
CA ALA A 21 -3.28 -43.66 9.34
C ALA A 21 -1.77 -43.70 9.54
N ALA A 22 -1.07 -43.00 8.70
CA ALA A 22 0.33 -42.78 8.89
C ALA A 22 0.48 -41.52 9.77
N ASP A 23 0.74 -41.73 11.07
CA ASP A 23 1.37 -40.80 12.02
C ASP A 23 0.75 -39.37 12.14
N HIS A 24 -0.57 -39.25 12.14
CA HIS A 24 -1.22 -37.99 12.55
C HIS A 24 -1.16 -37.82 14.07
N SER A 25 -0.93 -36.60 14.53
CA SER A 25 -0.92 -36.24 15.95
C SER A 25 -1.88 -35.10 16.22
N SER A 26 -2.74 -35.22 17.23
CA SER A 26 -3.57 -34.12 17.70
C SER A 26 -3.49 -33.98 19.22
N GLU A 27 -3.39 -32.75 19.69
CA GLU A 27 -3.42 -32.40 21.10
C GLU A 27 -4.47 -31.29 21.34
N GLN A 28 -5.38 -31.54 22.29
CA GLN A 28 -6.38 -30.56 22.69
C GLN A 28 -6.31 -30.37 24.20
N ARG A 29 -6.11 -29.12 24.65
CA ARG A 29 -6.08 -28.74 26.05
C ARG A 29 -7.06 -27.59 26.27
N GLN A 30 -8.02 -27.82 27.15
CA GLN A 30 -9.04 -26.83 27.51
C GLN A 30 -9.03 -26.59 29.02
N ASP A 31 -9.04 -25.32 29.45
CA ASP A 31 -9.19 -24.91 30.82
C ASP A 31 -10.25 -23.80 30.90
N GLY A 32 -11.27 -23.98 31.75
CA GLY A 32 -12.37 -23.03 31.90
C GLY A 32 -13.74 -23.62 31.57
N THR A 33 -14.62 -22.86 30.96
CA THR A 33 -16.03 -23.27 30.72
C THR A 33 -16.51 -22.97 29.32
N GLY A 34 -17.24 -23.90 28.70
CA GLY A 34 -17.92 -23.68 27.43
C GLY A 34 -16.99 -23.66 26.21
N ASN A 35 -15.72 -23.98 26.36
CA ASN A 35 -14.80 -24.05 25.24
C ASN A 35 -15.09 -25.23 24.33
N LEU A 36 -14.98 -25.06 23.02
CA LEU A 36 -15.11 -26.10 21.99
C LEU A 36 -13.81 -26.23 21.22
N ALA A 37 -13.32 -27.45 21.07
CA ALA A 37 -12.13 -27.75 20.27
C ALA A 37 -12.43 -28.93 19.35
N GLU A 38 -12.24 -28.73 18.04
CA GLU A 38 -12.47 -29.76 17.05
C GLU A 38 -11.21 -29.94 16.15
N VAL A 39 -10.77 -31.18 16.01
CA VAL A 39 -9.70 -31.54 15.06
C VAL A 39 -10.18 -32.66 14.16
N THR A 40 -10.11 -32.44 12.85
CA THR A 40 -10.35 -33.47 11.84
C THR A 40 -9.10 -33.62 10.96
N GLN A 41 -8.49 -34.80 11.01
CA GLN A 41 -7.35 -35.18 10.16
C GLN A 41 -7.75 -36.37 9.30
N SER A 42 -7.74 -36.23 7.98
CA SER A 42 -8.16 -37.32 7.07
C SER A 42 -7.34 -37.33 5.79
N TYR A 43 -6.90 -38.49 5.39
CA TYR A 43 -6.07 -38.73 4.22
C TYR A 43 -4.75 -37.91 4.29
N GLY A 44 -3.63 -38.51 3.98
CA GLY A 44 -2.32 -37.89 4.11
C GLY A 44 -1.48 -38.53 5.21
N SER A 45 -0.43 -37.88 5.69
CA SER A 45 0.43 -38.41 6.76
C SER A 45 1.18 -37.33 7.52
N SER A 46 1.58 -37.64 8.76
CA SER A 46 2.48 -36.84 9.61
C SER A 46 1.97 -35.40 9.87
N ASN A 47 0.66 -35.22 9.87
CA ASN A 47 0.08 -33.93 10.22
C ASN A 47 -0.05 -33.75 11.73
N THR A 48 0.15 -32.54 12.21
CA THR A 48 -0.01 -32.19 13.63
C THR A 48 -1.05 -31.11 13.81
N ALA A 49 -1.91 -31.24 14.83
CA ALA A 49 -2.86 -30.20 15.20
C ALA A 49 -2.86 -30.03 16.73
N THR A 50 -2.58 -28.81 17.19
CA THR A 50 -2.59 -28.48 18.62
C THR A 50 -3.56 -27.36 18.88
N GLN A 51 -4.46 -27.57 19.84
CA GLN A 51 -5.43 -26.55 20.27
C GLN A 51 -5.33 -26.35 21.77
N ILE A 52 -5.10 -25.11 22.20
CA ILE A 52 -5.01 -24.73 23.61
C ILE A 52 -5.98 -23.60 23.87
N GLN A 53 -6.98 -23.85 24.71
CA GLN A 53 -8.00 -22.86 25.05
C GLN A 53 -8.03 -22.65 26.57
N THR A 54 -7.98 -21.39 26.98
CA THR A 54 -8.10 -20.99 28.38
C THR A 54 -9.17 -19.91 28.50
N GLY A 55 -10.12 -20.09 29.42
CA GLY A 55 -11.18 -19.11 29.65
C GLY A 55 -12.56 -19.64 29.32
N ARG A 56 -13.38 -18.85 28.61
CA ARG A 56 -14.78 -19.21 28.42
C ARG A 56 -15.29 -19.00 27.00
N ASP A 57 -16.08 -19.98 26.56
CA ASP A 57 -16.82 -19.93 25.29
C ASP A 57 -15.90 -19.71 24.07
N ASN A 58 -14.64 -20.16 24.10
CA ASN A 58 -13.73 -20.12 22.95
C ASN A 58 -14.02 -21.31 22.02
N ASP A 59 -13.90 -21.09 20.70
CA ASP A 59 -14.12 -22.10 19.66
C ASP A 59 -12.87 -22.24 18.77
N ALA A 60 -12.33 -23.45 18.64
CA ALA A 60 -11.20 -23.76 17.81
C ALA A 60 -11.47 -24.95 16.91
N ALA A 61 -11.34 -24.77 15.59
CA ALA A 61 -11.51 -25.84 14.63
C ALA A 61 -10.25 -25.99 13.73
N ALA A 62 -9.78 -27.22 13.54
CA ALA A 62 -8.70 -27.54 12.63
C ALA A 62 -9.08 -28.70 11.72
N LEU A 63 -9.08 -28.46 10.41
CA LEU A 63 -9.30 -29.46 9.36
C LEU A 63 -8.03 -29.64 8.53
N GLN A 64 -7.42 -30.83 8.57
CA GLN A 64 -6.29 -31.21 7.72
C GLN A 64 -6.71 -32.39 6.83
N LYS A 65 -6.87 -32.12 5.53
CA LYS A 65 -7.36 -33.11 4.57
C LYS A 65 -6.40 -33.28 3.40
N ASN A 66 -6.07 -34.52 3.06
CA ASN A 66 -5.10 -34.83 2.00
C ASN A 66 -3.74 -34.10 2.19
N SER A 67 -3.37 -33.76 3.43
CA SER A 67 -2.21 -32.96 3.74
C SER A 67 -1.08 -33.83 4.28
N TYR A 68 0.17 -33.37 4.06
CA TYR A 68 1.36 -34.12 4.45
C TYR A 68 2.35 -33.25 5.24
N SER A 69 2.78 -33.72 6.40
CA SER A 69 3.73 -33.01 7.27
C SER A 69 3.33 -31.57 7.60
N SER A 70 2.05 -31.29 7.59
CA SER A 70 1.51 -29.94 7.84
C SER A 70 1.10 -29.77 9.29
N SER A 71 1.20 -28.55 9.81
CA SER A 71 0.93 -28.27 11.22
C SER A 71 -0.08 -27.15 11.41
N SER A 72 -0.93 -27.28 12.43
CA SER A 72 -1.77 -26.20 12.92
C SER A 72 -1.59 -26.04 14.43
N LEU A 73 -1.43 -24.78 14.89
CA LEU A 73 -1.40 -24.44 16.30
C LEU A 73 -2.38 -23.29 16.55
N GLN A 74 -3.36 -23.54 17.40
CA GLN A 74 -4.37 -22.55 17.79
C GLN A 74 -4.31 -22.35 19.31
N ILE A 75 -4.09 -21.12 19.74
CA ILE A 75 -4.03 -20.73 21.15
C ILE A 75 -5.03 -19.60 21.39
N GLN A 76 -6.01 -19.82 22.25
CA GLN A 76 -7.03 -18.85 22.59
C GLN A 76 -7.08 -18.64 24.10
N ALA A 77 -7.12 -17.38 24.50
CA ALA A 77 -7.29 -17.01 25.90
C ALA A 77 -8.39 -15.95 26.06
N ASP A 78 -8.99 -15.93 27.23
CA ASP A 78 -10.09 -15.09 27.67
C ASP A 78 -11.46 -15.56 27.14
N ARG A 79 -12.17 -14.82 26.25
CA ARG A 79 -13.59 -15.14 26.03
C ARG A 79 -14.06 -15.02 24.61
N SER A 80 -14.84 -16.03 24.19
CA SER A 80 -15.59 -16.04 22.93
C SER A 80 -14.73 -15.76 21.70
N ASN A 81 -13.47 -16.20 21.69
CA ASN A 81 -12.61 -16.12 20.50
C ASN A 81 -12.90 -17.31 19.59
N THR A 82 -12.84 -17.09 18.28
CA THR A 82 -13.03 -18.11 17.25
C THR A 82 -11.76 -18.26 16.42
N ALA A 83 -11.27 -19.50 16.26
CA ALA A 83 -10.09 -19.80 15.47
C ALA A 83 -10.37 -20.95 14.50
N GLY A 84 -10.21 -20.73 13.21
CA GLY A 84 -10.38 -21.74 12.17
C GLY A 84 -9.11 -21.98 11.35
N VAL A 85 -8.70 -23.24 11.18
CA VAL A 85 -7.62 -23.63 10.26
C VAL A 85 -8.13 -24.70 9.31
N VAL A 86 -8.01 -24.46 8.02
CA VAL A 86 -8.28 -25.42 6.97
C VAL A 86 -7.03 -25.64 6.13
N GLN A 87 -6.47 -26.84 6.16
CA GLN A 87 -5.33 -27.25 5.32
C GLN A 87 -5.78 -28.38 4.41
N THR A 88 -5.89 -28.10 3.12
CA THR A 88 -6.32 -29.11 2.12
C THR A 88 -5.23 -29.29 1.07
N ALA A 89 -4.79 -30.51 0.86
CA ALA A 89 -3.67 -30.82 -0.03
C ALA A 89 -2.40 -29.97 0.27
N ALA A 90 -2.21 -29.62 1.53
CA ALA A 90 -1.08 -28.83 2.00
C ALA A 90 0.10 -29.75 2.33
N VAL A 91 1.31 -29.38 1.93
CA VAL A 91 2.52 -30.15 2.17
C VAL A 91 3.54 -29.28 2.93
N SER A 92 4.02 -29.75 4.06
CA SER A 92 4.99 -29.03 4.90
C SER A 92 4.59 -27.57 5.22
N SER A 93 3.29 -27.31 5.25
CA SER A 93 2.73 -25.98 5.48
C SER A 93 2.33 -25.82 6.95
N SER A 94 2.39 -24.61 7.46
CA SER A 94 2.09 -24.33 8.87
C SER A 94 1.10 -23.18 9.05
N ALA A 95 0.20 -23.33 10.02
CA ALA A 95 -0.73 -22.31 10.44
C ALA A 95 -0.61 -22.08 11.96
N LEU A 96 -0.41 -20.83 12.37
CA LEU A 96 -0.39 -20.43 13.77
C LEU A 96 -1.42 -19.34 14.02
N GLN A 97 -2.32 -19.56 14.97
CA GLN A 97 -3.28 -18.58 15.43
C GLN A 97 -3.14 -18.38 16.94
N TRP A 98 -2.98 -17.14 17.37
CA TRP A 98 -2.89 -16.77 18.77
C TRP A 98 -3.85 -15.60 19.04
N GLN A 99 -4.82 -15.81 19.93
CA GLN A 99 -5.84 -14.84 20.28
C GLN A 99 -5.89 -14.61 21.79
N LEU A 100 -5.81 -13.34 22.19
CA LEU A 100 -5.93 -12.89 23.57
C LEU A 100 -6.93 -11.76 23.67
N GLY A 101 -7.99 -11.96 24.44
CA GLY A 101 -9.06 -10.98 24.63
C GLY A 101 -10.44 -11.56 24.29
N ARG A 102 -11.30 -10.75 23.69
CA ARG A 102 -12.70 -11.14 23.52
C ARG A 102 -13.15 -11.05 22.08
N GLN A 103 -13.90 -12.06 21.64
CA GLN A 103 -14.61 -12.04 20.36
C GLN A 103 -13.67 -11.78 19.17
N ASN A 104 -12.40 -12.17 19.28
CA ASN A 104 -11.49 -12.14 18.12
C ASN A 104 -11.79 -13.32 17.21
N GLU A 105 -11.71 -13.09 15.90
CA GLU A 105 -11.90 -14.11 14.87
C GLU A 105 -10.63 -14.27 14.05
N ALA A 106 -10.15 -15.49 13.88
CA ALA A 106 -8.97 -15.81 13.09
C ALA A 106 -9.27 -16.98 12.14
N SER A 107 -9.05 -16.79 10.86
CA SER A 107 -9.24 -17.82 9.84
C SER A 107 -8.00 -18.01 8.99
N VAL A 108 -7.56 -19.24 8.82
CA VAL A 108 -6.48 -19.62 7.91
C VAL A 108 -6.94 -20.71 6.96
N SER A 109 -6.85 -20.46 5.68
CA SER A 109 -7.09 -21.44 4.62
C SER A 109 -5.84 -21.66 3.77
N GLN A 110 -5.27 -22.85 3.80
CA GLN A 110 -4.14 -23.27 2.97
C GLN A 110 -4.57 -24.40 2.05
N SER A 111 -4.71 -24.11 0.76
CA SER A 111 -5.18 -25.09 -0.24
C SER A 111 -4.14 -25.32 -1.34
N ALA A 112 -3.75 -26.57 -1.55
CA ALA A 112 -2.73 -26.94 -2.53
C ALA A 112 -1.42 -26.13 -2.34
N THR A 113 -0.97 -25.97 -1.10
CA THR A 113 0.23 -25.21 -0.74
C THR A 113 1.41 -26.12 -0.41
N TRP A 114 2.62 -25.62 -0.63
CA TRP A 114 3.85 -26.33 -0.29
C TRP A 114 4.84 -25.40 0.45
N GLY A 115 5.23 -25.80 1.68
CA GLY A 115 6.19 -25.05 2.48
C GLY A 115 5.71 -23.65 2.88
N SER A 116 4.42 -23.41 2.88
CA SER A 116 3.84 -22.10 3.15
C SER A 116 3.52 -21.89 4.63
N LYS A 117 3.61 -20.66 5.09
CA LYS A 117 3.38 -20.30 6.48
C LYS A 117 2.31 -19.22 6.60
N ALA A 118 1.35 -19.43 7.51
CA ALA A 118 0.38 -18.42 7.93
C ALA A 118 0.47 -18.21 9.44
N GLU A 119 0.60 -16.96 9.88
CA GLU A 119 0.67 -16.61 11.29
C GLU A 119 -0.27 -15.45 11.59
N GLN A 120 -1.18 -15.63 12.54
CA GLN A 120 -2.14 -14.61 12.98
C GLN A 120 -2.02 -14.44 14.50
N ARG A 121 -1.84 -13.20 14.92
CA ARG A 121 -1.79 -12.83 16.34
C ARG A 121 -2.71 -11.66 16.62
N GLN A 122 -3.70 -11.88 17.47
CA GLN A 122 -4.69 -10.86 17.84
C GLN A 122 -4.67 -10.63 19.35
N ARG A 123 -4.60 -9.38 19.73
CA ARG A 123 -4.68 -8.94 21.13
C ARG A 123 -5.67 -7.80 21.24
N GLY A 124 -6.72 -7.98 22.05
CA GLY A 124 -7.78 -6.99 22.25
C GLY A 124 -9.15 -7.59 21.96
N ASN A 125 -10.07 -6.79 21.43
CA ASN A 125 -11.45 -7.26 21.28
C ASN A 125 -11.95 -7.09 19.85
N GLU A 126 -12.76 -8.05 19.40
CA GLU A 126 -13.48 -7.96 18.14
C GLU A 126 -12.55 -7.75 16.91
N ASN A 127 -11.29 -8.22 16.96
CA ASN A 127 -10.40 -8.18 15.81
C ASN A 127 -10.67 -9.35 14.88
N VAL A 128 -10.57 -9.11 13.57
CA VAL A 128 -10.74 -10.12 12.51
C VAL A 128 -9.43 -10.28 11.74
N ALA A 129 -8.98 -11.53 11.54
CA ALA A 129 -7.81 -11.84 10.74
C ALA A 129 -8.12 -13.00 9.80
N ASP A 130 -8.03 -12.77 8.49
CA ASP A 130 -8.24 -13.80 7.48
C ASP A 130 -7.00 -13.98 6.61
N THR A 131 -6.58 -15.23 6.41
CA THR A 131 -5.44 -15.58 5.57
C THR A 131 -5.81 -16.71 4.64
N GLU A 132 -5.74 -16.45 3.34
CA GLU A 132 -5.91 -17.47 2.31
C GLU A 132 -4.63 -17.63 1.48
N GLN A 133 -4.12 -18.87 1.42
CA GLN A 133 -3.00 -19.26 0.57
C GLN A 133 -3.45 -20.41 -0.34
N SER A 134 -3.44 -20.19 -1.65
CA SER A 134 -3.99 -21.15 -2.61
C SER A 134 -3.05 -21.40 -3.79
N GLY A 135 -2.75 -22.67 -4.09
CA GLY A 135 -1.89 -23.03 -5.21
C GLY A 135 -0.46 -22.47 -5.12
N SER A 136 0.05 -22.23 -3.92
CA SER A 136 1.25 -21.43 -3.66
C SER A 136 2.41 -22.25 -3.11
N TYR A 137 3.64 -21.79 -3.35
CA TYR A 137 4.87 -22.44 -2.94
C TYR A 137 5.76 -21.51 -2.11
N GLY A 138 6.09 -21.89 -0.86
CA GLY A 138 7.03 -21.16 -0.01
C GLY A 138 6.59 -19.71 0.26
N VAL A 139 5.30 -19.46 0.44
CA VAL A 139 4.77 -18.14 0.75
C VAL A 139 4.51 -17.96 2.23
N ASP A 140 4.75 -16.76 2.73
CA ASP A 140 4.57 -16.41 4.13
C ASP A 140 3.52 -15.31 4.28
N ALA A 141 2.57 -15.48 5.20
CA ALA A 141 1.61 -14.46 5.60
C ALA A 141 1.65 -14.24 7.10
N LEU A 142 1.76 -12.99 7.53
CA LEU A 142 1.76 -12.58 8.93
C LEU A 142 0.73 -11.49 9.16
N ILE A 143 -0.17 -11.69 10.11
CA ILE A 143 -1.09 -10.67 10.62
C ILE A 143 -0.85 -10.49 12.12
N LYS A 144 -0.63 -9.25 12.55
CA LYS A 144 -0.58 -8.88 13.97
C LYS A 144 -1.49 -7.71 14.23
N GLN A 145 -2.47 -7.90 15.09
CA GLN A 145 -3.43 -6.89 15.49
C GLN A 145 -3.38 -6.66 17.00
N ALA A 146 -3.30 -5.40 17.41
CA ALA A 146 -3.41 -4.97 18.80
C ALA A 146 -4.44 -3.85 18.91
N GLY A 147 -5.39 -3.98 19.86
CA GLY A 147 -6.49 -3.04 20.01
C GLY A 147 -7.84 -3.66 19.67
N ASP A 148 -8.79 -2.85 19.23
CA ASP A 148 -10.18 -3.30 19.07
C ASP A 148 -10.69 -3.11 17.65
N ARG A 149 -11.41 -4.12 17.12
CA ARG A 149 -12.11 -4.06 15.83
C ARG A 149 -11.23 -3.81 14.63
N ASN A 150 -9.97 -4.23 14.67
CA ASN A 150 -9.12 -4.21 13.50
C ASN A 150 -9.49 -5.38 12.57
N ASP A 151 -9.47 -5.14 11.27
CA ASP A 151 -9.73 -6.13 10.22
C ASP A 151 -8.51 -6.27 9.32
N ALA A 152 -8.05 -7.49 9.08
CA ALA A 152 -6.93 -7.74 8.20
C ALA A 152 -7.18 -8.99 7.35
N THR A 153 -7.16 -8.81 6.03
CA THR A 153 -7.29 -9.89 5.06
C THR A 153 -6.03 -10.02 4.21
N THR A 154 -5.48 -11.22 4.12
CA THR A 154 -4.33 -11.52 3.27
C THR A 154 -4.64 -12.68 2.32
N TYR A 155 -4.35 -12.47 1.04
CA TYR A 155 -4.52 -13.48 0.00
C TYR A 155 -3.22 -13.70 -0.78
N GLN A 156 -2.80 -14.95 -0.90
CA GLN A 156 -1.68 -15.36 -1.75
C GLN A 156 -2.11 -16.51 -2.66
N GLY A 157 -2.40 -16.19 -3.92
CA GLY A 157 -2.87 -17.18 -4.89
C GLY A 157 -1.89 -17.40 -6.02
N TYR A 158 -1.53 -18.67 -6.29
CA TYR A 158 -0.58 -19.06 -7.34
C TYR A 158 0.76 -18.31 -7.24
N SER A 159 1.21 -18.09 -6.01
CA SER A 159 2.38 -17.28 -5.68
C SER A 159 3.56 -18.16 -5.27
N SER A 160 4.78 -17.68 -5.48
CA SER A 160 5.99 -18.41 -5.11
C SER A 160 7.01 -17.50 -4.42
N GLY A 161 7.45 -17.88 -3.22
CA GLY A 161 8.47 -17.13 -2.47
C GLY A 161 8.04 -15.73 -2.06
N SER A 162 6.75 -15.41 -2.12
CA SER A 162 6.22 -14.09 -1.80
C SER A 162 5.83 -13.99 -0.33
N SER A 163 5.85 -12.79 0.22
CA SER A 163 5.53 -12.57 1.64
C SER A 163 4.61 -11.38 1.86
N ILE A 164 3.72 -11.53 2.83
CA ILE A 164 2.81 -10.47 3.32
C ILE A 164 3.04 -10.30 4.82
N ALA A 165 3.13 -9.04 5.28
CA ALA A 165 3.09 -8.69 6.69
C ALA A 165 2.11 -7.54 6.94
N VAL A 166 1.15 -7.74 7.82
CA VAL A 166 0.18 -6.73 8.26
C VAL A 166 0.32 -6.51 9.75
N TYR A 167 0.53 -5.27 10.14
CA TYR A 167 0.60 -4.82 11.52
C TYR A 167 -0.46 -3.73 11.75
N GLN A 168 -1.34 -3.93 12.72
CA GLN A 168 -2.36 -2.95 13.09
C GLN A 168 -2.32 -2.73 14.60
N ASP A 169 -2.04 -1.50 15.02
CA ASP A 169 -2.02 -1.08 16.42
C ASP A 169 -2.97 0.10 16.63
N GLY A 170 -4.08 -0.14 17.28
CA GLY A 170 -5.15 0.82 17.49
C GLY A 170 -6.53 0.24 17.25
N ASN A 171 -7.46 1.03 16.71
CA ASN A 171 -8.84 0.56 16.60
C ASN A 171 -9.42 0.77 15.22
N ARG A 172 -10.21 -0.20 14.74
CA ARG A 172 -10.94 -0.13 13.47
C ARG A 172 -10.06 0.14 12.26
N ASN A 173 -8.82 -0.31 12.29
CA ASN A 173 -7.98 -0.29 11.10
C ASN A 173 -8.36 -1.44 10.18
N ASP A 174 -8.34 -1.18 8.88
CA ASP A 174 -8.69 -2.15 7.83
C ASP A 174 -7.51 -2.32 6.86
N ALA A 175 -7.08 -3.55 6.63
CA ALA A 175 -5.97 -3.85 5.73
C ALA A 175 -6.29 -5.04 4.82
N VAL A 176 -6.23 -4.82 3.52
CA VAL A 176 -6.38 -5.87 2.52
C VAL A 176 -5.12 -5.98 1.67
N VAL A 177 -4.47 -7.14 1.71
CA VAL A 177 -3.27 -7.39 0.92
C VAL A 177 -3.48 -8.62 0.03
N ASN A 178 -3.33 -8.42 -1.26
CA ASN A 178 -3.52 -9.48 -2.26
C ASN A 178 -2.28 -9.63 -3.14
N GLN A 179 -1.67 -10.82 -3.12
CA GLN A 179 -0.61 -11.22 -4.03
C GLN A 179 -1.12 -12.38 -4.89
N SER A 180 -1.34 -12.13 -6.16
CA SER A 180 -1.87 -13.15 -7.08
C SER A 180 -1.02 -13.33 -8.32
N VAL A 181 -0.70 -14.58 -8.64
CA VAL A 181 0.21 -14.92 -9.75
C VAL A 181 1.54 -14.15 -9.59
N SER A 182 2.10 -14.25 -8.38
CA SER A 182 3.25 -13.44 -7.98
C SER A 182 4.49 -14.29 -7.67
N GLY A 183 5.68 -13.70 -7.83
CA GLY A 183 6.93 -14.37 -7.52
C GLY A 183 7.90 -13.49 -6.74
N SER A 184 8.29 -13.90 -5.53
CA SER A 184 9.22 -13.15 -4.69
C SER A 184 8.79 -11.71 -4.40
N ASP A 185 7.48 -11.47 -4.37
CA ASP A 185 6.93 -10.16 -4.02
C ASP A 185 6.86 -9.98 -2.51
N HIS A 186 7.01 -8.75 -2.08
CA HIS A 186 6.93 -8.40 -0.67
C HIS A 186 5.92 -7.28 -0.45
N ALA A 187 4.98 -7.49 0.47
CA ALA A 187 4.02 -6.47 0.86
C ALA A 187 4.02 -6.30 2.38
N THR A 188 4.17 -5.07 2.85
CA THR A 188 4.06 -4.71 4.27
C THR A 188 3.05 -3.59 4.45
N VAL A 189 2.17 -3.76 5.43
CA VAL A 189 1.24 -2.74 5.89
C VAL A 189 1.44 -2.54 7.39
N ASP A 190 1.75 -1.33 7.81
CA ASP A 190 1.86 -0.92 9.23
C ASP A 190 0.89 0.24 9.49
N GLN A 191 -0.17 -0.03 10.25
CA GLN A 191 -1.19 0.95 10.62
C GLN A 191 -1.18 1.19 12.13
N LYS A 192 -0.91 2.43 12.53
CA LYS A 192 -0.97 2.90 13.92
C LYS A 192 -2.04 3.97 14.05
N GLY A 193 -2.91 3.83 15.06
CA GLY A 193 -4.01 4.76 15.31
C GLY A 193 -5.37 4.17 14.97
N ASN A 194 -6.27 4.98 14.42
CA ASN A 194 -7.65 4.52 14.29
C ASN A 194 -8.23 4.76 12.90
N GLU A 195 -9.05 3.81 12.47
CA GLU A 195 -9.86 3.95 11.24
C GLU A 195 -8.99 4.16 9.99
N ASN A 196 -7.74 3.68 9.98
CA ASN A 196 -6.90 3.70 8.79
C ASN A 196 -7.28 2.55 7.85
N VAL A 197 -7.22 2.81 6.54
CA VAL A 197 -7.51 1.83 5.49
C VAL A 197 -6.29 1.64 4.60
N ALA A 198 -5.90 0.41 4.31
CA ALA A 198 -4.81 0.10 3.41
C ALA A 198 -5.17 -1.04 2.46
N ASN A 199 -5.05 -0.80 1.16
CA ASN A 199 -5.24 -1.80 0.13
C ASN A 199 -3.96 -1.98 -0.68
N VAL A 200 -3.42 -3.19 -0.71
CA VAL A 200 -2.24 -3.52 -1.52
C VAL A 200 -2.58 -4.65 -2.48
N LEU A 201 -2.41 -4.42 -3.76
CA LEU A 201 -2.60 -5.42 -4.80
C LEU A 201 -1.33 -5.58 -5.63
N GLN A 202 -0.67 -6.72 -5.51
CA GLN A 202 0.43 -7.15 -6.38
C GLN A 202 -0.06 -8.32 -7.26
N SER A 203 -0.20 -8.10 -8.54
CA SER A 203 -0.77 -9.11 -9.44
C SER A 203 0.01 -9.22 -10.74
N TRP A 204 0.25 -10.46 -11.18
CA TRP A 204 1.10 -10.73 -12.34
C TRP A 204 2.47 -10.05 -12.18
N SER A 205 3.04 -10.15 -10.97
CA SER A 205 4.24 -9.42 -10.56
C SER A 205 5.36 -10.38 -10.14
N ALA A 206 6.58 -9.88 -10.23
CA ALA A 206 7.72 -10.61 -9.68
C ALA A 206 8.80 -9.65 -9.16
N GLY A 207 9.26 -9.91 -7.93
CA GLY A 207 10.28 -9.12 -7.26
C GLY A 207 9.81 -7.71 -6.91
N SER A 208 8.51 -7.49 -6.77
CA SER A 208 7.95 -6.18 -6.45
C SER A 208 7.81 -5.99 -4.93
N VAL A 209 8.00 -4.76 -4.49
CA VAL A 209 7.92 -4.36 -3.08
C VAL A 209 6.84 -3.30 -2.92
N ALA A 210 5.93 -3.51 -1.97
CA ALA A 210 4.95 -2.52 -1.54
C ALA A 210 5.05 -2.33 -0.03
N GLU A 211 5.31 -1.12 0.41
CA GLU A 211 5.35 -0.76 1.83
C GLU A 211 4.38 0.40 2.10
N VAL A 212 3.45 0.17 3.02
CA VAL A 212 2.43 1.15 3.42
C VAL A 212 2.57 1.38 4.91
N GLU A 213 2.87 2.61 5.30
CA GLU A 213 2.91 3.05 6.69
C GLU A 213 1.87 4.16 6.92
N GLN A 214 1.00 3.98 7.92
CA GLN A 214 -0.01 4.96 8.31
C GLN A 214 0.05 5.17 9.83
N ASP A 215 0.38 6.39 10.25
CA ASP A 215 0.42 6.80 11.66
C ASP A 215 -0.56 7.96 11.87
N GLY A 216 -1.66 7.71 12.57
CA GLY A 216 -2.72 8.68 12.80
C GLY A 216 -4.10 8.09 12.59
N ASN A 217 -5.04 8.90 12.09
CA ASN A 217 -6.41 8.44 11.98
C ASN A 217 -7.01 8.70 10.59
N ARG A 218 -7.83 7.77 10.11
CA ARG A 218 -8.59 7.87 8.85
C ARG A 218 -7.71 8.14 7.63
N ASN A 219 -6.48 7.64 7.63
CA ASN A 219 -5.64 7.66 6.44
C ASN A 219 -6.06 6.52 5.50
N ASP A 220 -6.07 6.80 4.19
CA ASP A 220 -6.42 5.83 3.14
C ASP A 220 -5.25 5.65 2.17
N ALA A 221 -4.79 4.42 2.00
CA ALA A 221 -3.69 4.07 1.12
C ALA A 221 -4.08 2.96 0.14
N ASN A 222 -3.87 3.20 -1.14
CA ASN A 222 -4.12 2.23 -2.19
C ASN A 222 -2.89 2.04 -3.07
N VAL A 223 -2.28 0.85 -3.02
CA VAL A 223 -1.09 0.52 -3.81
C VAL A 223 -1.40 -0.63 -4.75
N LYS A 224 -1.21 -0.42 -6.05
CA LYS A 224 -1.39 -1.43 -7.07
C LYS A 224 -0.14 -1.58 -7.93
N GLN A 225 0.40 -2.79 -7.99
CA GLN A 225 1.57 -3.13 -8.78
C GLN A 225 1.27 -4.28 -9.74
N THR A 226 1.59 -4.10 -11.02
CA THR A 226 1.42 -5.13 -12.05
C THR A 226 2.64 -5.14 -12.96
N GLY A 227 3.43 -6.23 -12.91
CA GLY A 227 4.65 -6.38 -13.70
C GLY A 227 5.87 -6.74 -12.87
N LEU A 228 7.07 -6.26 -13.23
CA LEU A 228 8.31 -6.77 -12.65
C LEU A 228 9.09 -5.70 -11.88
N LEU A 229 9.67 -6.07 -10.73
CA LEU A 229 10.64 -5.23 -10.00
C LEU A 229 10.11 -3.81 -9.73
N GLN A 230 8.88 -3.70 -9.27
CA GLN A 230 8.27 -2.43 -8.92
C GLN A 230 8.47 -2.16 -7.44
N GLU A 231 8.70 -0.91 -7.09
CA GLU A 231 8.85 -0.48 -5.70
C GLU A 231 7.87 0.65 -5.39
N ALA A 232 7.08 0.50 -4.33
CA ALA A 232 6.19 1.53 -3.82
C ALA A 232 6.40 1.68 -2.31
N TYR A 233 6.87 2.85 -1.91
CA TYR A 233 7.01 3.23 -0.51
C TYR A 233 6.06 4.37 -0.21
N THR A 234 5.15 4.16 0.73
CA THR A 234 4.11 5.13 1.06
C THR A 234 4.03 5.32 2.57
N ALA A 235 4.06 6.57 3.01
CA ALA A 235 3.94 6.91 4.41
C ALA A 235 3.01 8.10 4.63
N SER A 236 2.00 7.94 5.48
CA SER A 236 1.08 9.00 5.90
C SER A 236 1.16 9.18 7.41
N ASN A 237 1.56 10.37 7.86
CA ASN A 237 1.65 10.74 9.26
C ASN A 237 0.71 11.92 9.54
N GLY A 238 -0.41 11.65 10.24
CA GLY A 238 -1.46 12.62 10.52
C GLY A 238 -2.84 12.05 10.28
N ASN A 239 -3.80 12.89 9.87
CA ASN A 239 -5.18 12.43 9.75
C ASN A 239 -5.74 12.75 8.36
N ASP A 240 -6.68 11.89 7.93
CA ASP A 240 -7.45 12.10 6.71
C ASP A 240 -6.58 12.26 5.44
N ASN A 241 -5.37 11.70 5.43
CA ASN A 241 -4.51 11.70 4.25
C ASN A 241 -4.92 10.57 3.30
N VAL A 242 -4.88 10.85 2.00
CA VAL A 242 -5.23 9.88 0.96
C VAL A 242 -4.06 9.73 -0.01
N LEU A 243 -3.67 8.51 -0.27
CA LEU A 243 -2.64 8.23 -1.27
C LEU A 243 -3.01 7.08 -2.20
N THR A 244 -2.63 7.21 -3.45
CA THR A 244 -2.77 6.17 -4.46
C THR A 244 -1.45 6.00 -5.22
N VAL A 245 -1.01 4.75 -5.38
CA VAL A 245 0.09 4.39 -6.26
C VAL A 245 -0.35 3.29 -7.21
N ASN A 246 -0.23 3.54 -8.51
CA ASN A 246 -0.56 2.57 -9.54
C ASN A 246 0.61 2.39 -10.51
N GLN A 247 1.31 1.25 -10.39
CA GLN A 247 2.48 0.93 -11.21
C GLN A 247 2.17 -0.23 -12.17
N ARG A 248 2.45 -0.03 -13.45
CA ARG A 248 2.25 -1.05 -14.48
C ARG A 248 3.44 -1.11 -15.42
N GLY A 249 4.16 -2.24 -15.43
CA GLY A 249 5.32 -2.45 -16.30
C GLY A 249 6.52 -2.99 -15.55
N SER A 250 7.69 -2.36 -15.65
CA SER A 250 8.90 -2.90 -15.02
C SER A 250 9.79 -1.84 -14.37
N SER A 251 10.39 -2.18 -13.23
CA SER A 251 11.42 -1.37 -12.55
C SER A 251 10.96 0.06 -12.26
N GLN A 252 9.71 0.22 -11.85
CA GLN A 252 9.16 1.52 -11.49
C GLN A 252 9.33 1.76 -10.01
N ASN A 253 9.55 3.02 -9.64
CA ASN A 253 9.72 3.44 -8.26
C ASN A 253 8.75 4.58 -7.94
N ALA A 254 7.92 4.40 -6.93
CA ALA A 254 7.02 5.43 -6.41
C ALA A 254 7.31 5.67 -4.93
N TYR A 255 7.48 6.92 -4.57
CA TYR A 255 7.66 7.33 -3.19
C TYR A 255 6.66 8.42 -2.83
N VAL A 256 5.84 8.16 -1.81
CA VAL A 256 4.87 9.14 -1.27
C VAL A 256 5.11 9.34 0.21
N PHE A 257 5.31 10.58 0.61
CA PHE A 257 5.40 10.95 2.01
C PHE A 257 4.45 12.11 2.33
N GLN A 258 3.52 11.89 3.27
CA GLN A 258 2.55 12.89 3.71
C GLN A 258 2.69 13.11 5.22
N GLN A 259 2.94 14.35 5.62
CA GLN A 259 2.97 14.75 7.02
C GLN A 259 2.01 15.92 7.25
N GLY A 260 0.97 15.69 8.04
CA GLY A 260 -0.09 16.66 8.32
C GLY A 260 -1.47 16.05 8.04
N ASN A 261 -2.44 16.87 7.66
CA ASN A 261 -3.81 16.40 7.52
C ASN A 261 -4.37 16.71 6.13
N GLU A 262 -5.29 15.87 5.67
CA GLU A 262 -6.06 16.08 4.43
C GLU A 262 -5.17 16.24 3.19
N ASN A 263 -3.97 15.67 3.18
CA ASN A 263 -3.11 15.68 2.00
C ASN A 263 -3.53 14.57 1.02
N GLY A 264 -3.49 14.86 -0.28
CA GLY A 264 -3.78 13.94 -1.37
C GLY A 264 -2.56 13.70 -2.26
N ALA A 265 -2.20 12.45 -2.54
CA ALA A 265 -1.15 12.12 -3.50
C ALA A 265 -1.58 10.97 -4.41
N ASP A 266 -1.38 11.14 -5.71
CA ASP A 266 -1.62 10.09 -6.71
C ASP A 266 -0.42 9.96 -7.64
N ILE A 267 0.18 8.77 -7.69
CA ILE A 267 1.27 8.45 -8.61
C ILE A 267 0.85 7.31 -9.52
N ALA A 268 0.70 7.59 -10.81
CA ALA A 268 0.45 6.62 -11.85
C ALA A 268 1.68 6.45 -12.75
N GLN A 269 2.17 5.23 -12.89
CA GLN A 269 3.35 4.94 -13.69
C GLN A 269 3.08 3.79 -14.66
N ARG A 270 3.32 4.02 -15.95
CA ARG A 270 3.21 3.01 -17.00
C ARG A 270 4.52 2.93 -17.79
N GLY A 271 4.92 1.71 -18.15
CA GLY A 271 6.14 1.50 -18.94
C GLY A 271 7.31 0.97 -18.14
N SER A 272 8.48 1.61 -18.19
CA SER A 272 9.67 1.06 -17.53
C SER A 272 10.60 2.10 -16.92
N ALA A 273 11.14 1.80 -15.74
CA ALA A 273 12.14 2.59 -15.04
C ALA A 273 11.72 4.05 -14.77
N ASN A 274 10.43 4.27 -14.54
CA ASN A 274 9.92 5.58 -14.14
C ASN A 274 10.08 5.75 -12.63
N SER A 275 10.34 6.98 -12.18
CA SER A 275 10.47 7.34 -10.77
C SER A 275 9.61 8.54 -10.44
N GLY A 276 8.61 8.37 -9.57
CA GLY A 276 7.72 9.41 -9.09
C GLY A 276 7.89 9.64 -7.59
N THR A 277 8.02 10.88 -7.16
CA THR A 277 8.15 11.26 -5.76
C THR A 277 7.20 12.41 -5.42
N ALA A 278 6.35 12.21 -4.41
CA ALA A 278 5.49 13.25 -3.85
C ALA A 278 5.75 13.39 -2.35
N ASN A 279 6.30 14.54 -1.94
CA ASN A 279 6.53 14.88 -0.55
C ASN A 279 5.61 16.02 -0.13
N GLN A 280 4.74 15.81 0.84
CA GLN A 280 3.78 16.80 1.29
C GLN A 280 3.91 17.04 2.80
N TYR A 281 4.15 18.29 3.18
CA TYR A 281 4.27 18.75 4.55
C TYR A 281 3.25 19.86 4.80
N GLY A 282 2.31 19.63 5.71
CA GLY A 282 1.25 20.59 6.05
C GLY A 282 -0.14 20.03 5.78
N ASN A 283 -1.08 20.87 5.37
CA ASN A 283 -2.47 20.39 5.27
C ASN A 283 -3.08 20.71 3.92
N GLY A 284 -3.92 19.79 3.43
CA GLY A 284 -4.70 19.98 2.22
C GLY A 284 -3.87 20.11 0.94
N ASN A 285 -2.62 19.65 0.93
CA ASN A 285 -1.80 19.66 -0.28
C ASN A 285 -2.23 18.52 -1.21
N SER A 286 -2.15 18.76 -2.54
CA SER A 286 -2.50 17.79 -3.59
C SER A 286 -1.34 17.63 -4.56
N ALA A 287 -0.96 16.38 -4.88
CA ALA A 287 0.07 16.07 -5.85
C ALA A 287 -0.38 14.93 -6.77
N LEU A 288 -0.45 15.20 -8.06
CA LEU A 288 -0.73 14.20 -9.11
C LEU A 288 0.51 14.05 -10.00
N ILE A 289 0.99 12.82 -10.17
CA ILE A 289 2.11 12.49 -11.05
C ILE A 289 1.69 11.35 -11.98
N ASP A 290 1.52 11.61 -13.26
CA ASP A 290 1.29 10.58 -14.30
C ASP A 290 2.52 10.46 -15.19
N GLN A 291 3.10 9.26 -15.27
CA GLN A 291 4.28 8.98 -16.08
C GLN A 291 3.99 7.81 -17.02
N ASP A 292 3.99 8.07 -18.32
CA ASP A 292 3.82 7.03 -19.35
C ASP A 292 5.04 7.00 -20.29
N GLY A 293 5.81 5.93 -20.21
CA GLY A 293 6.98 5.75 -21.05
C GLY A 293 8.17 5.14 -20.33
N ARG A 294 9.35 5.75 -20.51
CA ARG A 294 10.59 5.13 -20.01
C ARG A 294 11.57 6.12 -19.37
N ASN A 295 12.15 5.75 -18.23
CA ASN A 295 13.16 6.53 -17.51
C ASN A 295 12.70 7.95 -17.18
N GLN A 296 11.44 8.13 -16.88
CA GLN A 296 10.92 9.43 -16.49
C GLN A 296 11.14 9.65 -14.98
N VAL A 297 11.41 10.89 -14.62
CA VAL A 297 11.61 11.28 -13.21
C VAL A 297 10.76 12.49 -12.90
N ALA A 298 9.90 12.38 -11.89
CA ALA A 298 9.14 13.50 -11.36
C ALA A 298 9.31 13.58 -9.84
N THR A 299 9.68 14.75 -9.35
CA THR A 299 9.75 15.04 -7.91
C THR A 299 8.97 16.30 -7.62
N VAL A 300 7.94 16.17 -6.81
CA VAL A 300 7.13 17.28 -6.30
C VAL A 300 7.30 17.34 -4.78
N THR A 301 7.64 18.50 -4.26
CA THR A 301 7.72 18.76 -2.83
C THR A 301 6.83 19.95 -2.47
N GLN A 302 5.92 19.76 -1.53
CA GLN A 302 4.98 20.78 -1.09
C GLN A 302 5.13 21.03 0.42
N HIS A 303 5.42 22.26 0.79
CA HIS A 303 5.51 22.73 2.16
C HIS A 303 4.46 23.81 2.43
N GLY A 304 3.55 23.57 3.37
CA GLY A 304 2.50 24.51 3.74
C GLY A 304 1.10 23.98 3.49
N ASN A 305 0.19 24.82 3.03
CA ASN A 305 -1.21 24.42 2.96
C ASN A 305 -1.83 24.67 1.59
N TYR A 306 -2.67 23.73 1.16
CA TYR A 306 -3.48 23.87 -0.06
C TYR A 306 -2.65 24.13 -1.33
N ASN A 307 -1.40 23.67 -1.39
CA ASN A 307 -0.63 23.68 -2.62
C ASN A 307 -1.10 22.52 -3.53
N ASP A 308 -1.18 22.78 -4.82
CA ASP A 308 -1.64 21.81 -5.84
C ASP A 308 -0.59 21.64 -6.93
N ALA A 309 -0.27 20.41 -7.27
CA ALA A 309 0.69 20.08 -8.32
C ALA A 309 0.16 18.95 -9.21
N SER A 310 0.15 19.19 -10.51
CA SER A 310 -0.17 18.21 -11.54
C SER A 310 0.98 18.08 -12.52
N VAL A 311 1.50 16.86 -12.67
CA VAL A 311 2.62 16.54 -13.54
C VAL A 311 2.22 15.39 -14.48
N ASP A 312 2.33 15.64 -15.79
CA ASP A 312 2.13 14.62 -16.82
C ASP A 312 3.41 14.50 -17.68
N GLN A 313 3.97 13.30 -17.71
CA GLN A 313 5.17 13.01 -18.49
C GLN A 313 4.91 11.87 -19.48
N LEU A 314 4.99 12.16 -20.75
CA LEU A 314 4.85 11.19 -21.84
C LEU A 314 6.14 11.08 -22.65
N GLY A 315 6.67 9.87 -22.86
CA GLY A 315 7.83 9.64 -23.70
C GLY A 315 9.04 9.06 -22.98
N ARG A 316 10.22 9.69 -23.09
CA ARG A 316 11.46 9.10 -22.56
C ARG A 316 12.37 10.13 -21.90
N ASN A 317 12.98 9.74 -20.77
CA ASN A 317 14.01 10.52 -20.10
C ASN A 317 13.58 11.95 -19.72
N ASN A 318 12.29 12.21 -19.59
CA ASN A 318 11.79 13.50 -19.13
C ASN A 318 12.01 13.62 -17.61
N ALA A 319 12.37 14.81 -17.15
CA ALA A 319 12.67 15.06 -15.75
C ALA A 319 11.99 16.33 -15.24
N LEU A 320 11.32 16.23 -14.10
CA LEU A 320 10.74 17.37 -13.39
C LEU A 320 11.18 17.36 -11.94
N THR A 321 11.57 18.53 -11.43
CA THR A 321 11.76 18.76 -10.00
C THR A 321 11.17 20.11 -9.64
N PHE A 322 10.16 20.13 -8.78
CA PHE A 322 9.49 21.37 -8.40
C PHE A 322 9.14 21.41 -6.90
N GLU A 323 9.34 22.59 -6.31
CA GLU A 323 9.04 22.84 -4.90
C GLU A 323 7.99 23.95 -4.77
N GLN A 324 6.95 23.72 -3.98
CA GLN A 324 5.96 24.71 -3.60
C GLN A 324 6.03 24.96 -2.10
N THR A 325 6.29 26.20 -1.70
CA THR A 325 6.35 26.59 -0.29
C THR A 325 5.36 27.71 -0.01
N GLY A 326 4.49 27.52 0.99
CA GLY A 326 3.51 28.54 1.39
C GLY A 326 2.08 28.05 1.24
N ALA A 327 1.19 28.84 0.63
CA ALA A 327 -0.22 28.50 0.60
C ALA A 327 -0.85 28.74 -0.77
N GLY A 328 -1.61 27.75 -1.25
CA GLY A 328 -2.40 27.87 -2.46
C GLY A 328 -1.57 28.05 -3.75
N ASN A 329 -0.31 27.62 -3.76
CA ASN A 329 0.48 27.64 -5.00
C ASN A 329 0.04 26.50 -5.92
N THR A 330 -0.01 26.75 -7.23
CA THR A 330 -0.37 25.76 -8.24
C THR A 330 0.75 25.51 -9.23
N LEU A 331 0.92 24.24 -9.61
CA LEU A 331 1.79 23.79 -10.69
C LEU A 331 0.99 22.90 -11.64
N ALA A 332 0.98 23.26 -12.92
CA ALA A 332 0.62 22.37 -14.01
C ALA A 332 1.84 22.16 -14.92
N ALA A 333 2.24 20.93 -15.15
CA ALA A 333 3.43 20.65 -15.95
C ALA A 333 3.17 19.46 -16.87
N ILE A 334 3.36 19.67 -18.17
CA ILE A 334 3.24 18.63 -19.20
C ILE A 334 4.57 18.53 -19.93
N GLN A 335 5.10 17.32 -20.06
CA GLN A 335 6.28 17.02 -20.86
C GLN A 335 6.01 15.89 -21.85
N GLU A 336 6.03 16.18 -23.12
CA GLU A 336 5.92 15.19 -24.20
C GLU A 336 7.21 15.12 -25.00
N GLY A 337 7.68 13.91 -25.36
CA GLY A 337 8.90 13.70 -26.13
C GLY A 337 10.06 13.12 -25.35
N THR A 338 11.28 13.55 -25.66
CA THR A 338 12.49 12.93 -25.10
C THR A 338 13.41 13.96 -24.42
N GLY A 339 13.78 13.68 -23.17
CA GLY A 339 14.85 14.44 -22.51
C GLY A 339 14.46 15.85 -22.06
N ASN A 340 13.17 16.16 -22.03
CA ASN A 340 12.67 17.45 -21.55
C ASN A 340 12.90 17.61 -20.06
N ARG A 341 13.18 18.83 -19.63
CA ARG A 341 13.49 19.12 -18.23
C ARG A 341 12.73 20.33 -17.73
N ILE A 342 12.06 20.17 -16.59
CA ILE A 342 11.43 21.24 -15.84
C ILE A 342 12.08 21.31 -14.47
N GLY A 343 12.50 22.51 -14.06
CA GLY A 343 12.96 22.83 -12.71
C GLY A 343 12.29 24.06 -12.18
N GLY A 344 12.20 24.18 -10.84
CA GLY A 344 11.74 25.45 -10.28
C GLY A 344 11.16 25.39 -8.89
N SER A 345 10.67 26.56 -8.46
CA SER A 345 9.99 26.72 -7.18
C SER A 345 9.00 27.86 -7.17
N SER A 346 7.93 27.72 -6.38
CA SER A 346 7.00 28.77 -6.03
C SER A 346 7.00 28.98 -4.52
N ASN A 347 7.42 30.15 -4.06
CA ASN A 347 7.52 30.49 -2.64
C ASN A 347 6.61 31.67 -2.32
N GLY A 348 5.60 31.48 -1.48
CA GLY A 348 4.65 32.49 -1.07
C GLY A 348 3.21 32.02 -1.14
N ALA A 349 2.33 32.85 -1.66
CA ALA A 349 0.91 32.49 -1.70
C ALA A 349 0.29 32.71 -3.08
N ASN A 350 -0.55 31.74 -3.51
CA ASN A 350 -1.31 31.82 -4.73
C ASN A 350 -0.47 32.11 -5.98
N ASN A 351 0.76 31.60 -6.04
CA ASN A 351 1.56 31.65 -7.24
C ASN A 351 1.15 30.52 -8.18
N GLU A 352 1.14 30.80 -9.49
CA GLU A 352 0.71 29.86 -10.53
C GLU A 352 1.84 29.61 -11.54
N VAL A 353 2.11 28.37 -11.83
CA VAL A 353 3.06 27.93 -12.84
C VAL A 353 2.38 26.95 -13.79
N ASP A 354 2.38 27.26 -15.09
CA ASP A 354 1.91 26.38 -16.14
C ASP A 354 3.01 26.20 -17.20
N ILE A 355 3.45 24.96 -17.41
CA ILE A 355 4.56 24.63 -18.31
C ILE A 355 4.15 23.49 -19.23
N ALA A 356 4.21 23.73 -20.54
CA ALA A 356 4.05 22.72 -21.56
C ALA A 356 5.32 22.61 -22.43
N GLN A 357 5.90 21.42 -22.48
CA GLN A 357 7.04 21.09 -23.36
C GLN A 357 6.65 19.97 -24.31
N ASP A 358 6.70 20.21 -25.60
CA ASP A 358 6.47 19.23 -26.66
C ASP A 358 7.66 19.24 -27.63
N GLY A 359 8.33 18.11 -27.81
CA GLY A 359 9.56 17.93 -28.56
C GLY A 359 10.71 17.37 -27.71
N ASP A 360 11.95 17.60 -28.13
CA ASP A 360 13.09 16.96 -27.52
C ASP A 360 14.07 17.97 -26.87
N PHE A 361 14.57 17.61 -25.68
CA PHE A 361 15.64 18.35 -24.96
C PHE A 361 15.28 19.79 -24.59
N ASN A 362 14.01 20.10 -24.35
CA ASN A 362 13.58 21.40 -23.90
C ASN A 362 13.86 21.59 -22.41
N LEU A 363 14.21 22.82 -22.00
CA LEU A 363 14.49 23.19 -20.62
C LEU A 363 13.59 24.36 -20.20
N ALA A 364 12.85 24.21 -19.12
CA ALA A 364 12.15 25.28 -18.46
C ALA A 364 12.58 25.38 -16.98
N ASP A 365 12.88 26.59 -16.54
CA ASP A 365 13.24 26.89 -15.15
C ASP A 365 12.42 28.07 -14.62
N VAL A 366 11.69 27.87 -13.51
CA VAL A 366 10.78 28.89 -12.96
C VAL A 366 11.07 29.12 -11.49
N GLY A 367 11.32 30.39 -11.13
CA GLY A 367 11.43 30.83 -9.75
C GLY A 367 10.39 31.91 -9.44
N GLN A 368 9.45 31.64 -8.57
CA GLN A 368 8.47 32.62 -8.10
C GLN A 368 8.65 32.86 -6.60
N THR A 369 8.77 34.12 -6.21
CA THR A 369 8.80 34.54 -4.81
C THR A 369 7.83 35.68 -4.58
N GLY A 370 6.89 35.52 -3.65
CA GLY A 370 5.87 36.50 -3.33
C GLY A 370 4.47 35.96 -3.53
N ASN A 371 3.53 36.83 -3.94
CA ASN A 371 2.13 36.42 -3.95
C ASN A 371 1.47 36.70 -5.32
N GLY A 372 0.68 35.72 -5.78
CA GLY A 372 -0.11 35.87 -6.99
C GLY A 372 0.71 36.08 -8.25
N ASN A 373 1.93 35.59 -8.33
CA ASN A 373 2.71 35.61 -9.56
C ASN A 373 2.26 34.48 -10.48
N GLU A 374 2.24 34.74 -11.79
CA GLU A 374 1.82 33.79 -12.84
C GLU A 374 2.98 33.61 -13.84
N ALA A 375 3.34 32.37 -14.13
CA ALA A 375 4.32 32.01 -15.14
C ALA A 375 3.71 30.97 -16.11
N LEU A 376 3.57 31.33 -17.38
CA LEU A 376 3.13 30.45 -18.45
C LEU A 376 4.29 30.23 -19.41
N ILE A 377 4.69 28.98 -19.63
CA ILE A 377 5.76 28.60 -20.56
C ILE A 377 5.24 27.52 -21.52
N SER A 378 5.27 27.84 -22.82
CA SER A 378 4.97 26.89 -23.89
C SER A 378 6.19 26.74 -24.78
N GLN A 379 6.69 25.51 -24.93
CA GLN A 379 7.83 25.16 -25.75
C GLN A 379 7.43 24.05 -26.75
N TYR A 380 7.38 24.36 -28.03
CA TYR A 380 7.05 23.46 -29.12
C TYR A 380 8.22 23.35 -30.10
N GLY A 381 9.03 22.29 -29.99
CA GLY A 381 10.21 22.07 -30.80
C GLY A 381 11.37 21.49 -29.98
N ASP A 382 12.59 21.64 -30.48
CA ASP A 382 13.74 20.97 -29.88
C ASP A 382 14.76 21.94 -29.30
N SER A 383 15.34 21.56 -28.14
CA SER A 383 16.43 22.31 -27.50
C SER A 383 16.06 23.76 -27.16
N LEU A 384 14.83 23.99 -26.81
CA LEU A 384 14.33 25.31 -26.36
C LEU A 384 14.67 25.52 -24.89
N VAL A 385 15.01 26.76 -24.56
CA VAL A 385 15.35 27.14 -23.17
C VAL A 385 14.47 28.31 -22.74
N ALA A 386 13.77 28.15 -21.61
CA ALA A 386 13.01 29.22 -20.99
C ALA A 386 13.42 29.37 -19.50
N SER A 387 13.67 30.59 -19.08
CA SER A 387 13.90 30.89 -17.68
C SER A 387 13.03 32.06 -17.24
N VAL A 388 12.24 31.85 -16.18
CA VAL A 388 11.35 32.89 -15.62
C VAL A 388 11.67 33.07 -14.14
N LEU A 389 12.02 34.30 -13.75
CA LEU A 389 12.22 34.68 -12.37
C LEU A 389 11.31 35.84 -11.99
N GLN A 390 10.40 35.61 -11.06
CA GLN A 390 9.45 36.63 -10.57
C GLN A 390 9.63 36.85 -9.06
N ASN A 391 9.84 38.09 -8.67
CA ASN A 391 9.98 38.48 -7.26
C ASN A 391 9.04 39.66 -6.97
N GLY A 392 8.02 39.43 -6.15
CA GLY A 392 7.07 40.47 -5.77
C GLY A 392 5.63 39.99 -5.81
N ALA A 393 4.73 40.81 -6.37
CA ALA A 393 3.32 40.47 -6.35
C ALA A 393 2.61 40.69 -7.68
N ALA A 394 1.74 39.75 -8.05
CA ALA A 394 0.89 39.84 -9.24
C ALA A 394 1.70 40.15 -10.53
N ASN A 395 2.88 39.57 -10.67
CA ASN A 395 3.63 39.66 -11.91
C ASN A 395 3.20 38.50 -12.84
N VAL A 396 3.09 38.80 -14.14
CA VAL A 396 2.72 37.83 -15.18
C VAL A 396 3.85 37.69 -16.18
N ALA A 397 4.34 36.48 -16.40
CA ALA A 397 5.36 36.15 -17.38
C ALA A 397 4.83 35.11 -18.36
N VAL A 398 4.92 35.39 -19.65
CA VAL A 398 4.51 34.46 -20.70
C VAL A 398 5.68 34.23 -21.65
N VAL A 399 6.05 32.98 -21.84
CA VAL A 399 7.06 32.54 -22.83
C VAL A 399 6.39 31.60 -23.80
N ASP A 400 6.43 31.92 -25.08
CA ASP A 400 5.95 31.07 -26.17
C ASP A 400 7.08 30.89 -27.20
N GLN A 401 7.61 29.67 -27.27
CA GLN A 401 8.70 29.29 -28.15
C GLN A 401 8.29 28.17 -29.09
N SER A 402 8.52 28.38 -30.38
CA SER A 402 8.40 27.34 -31.38
C SER A 402 9.63 27.31 -32.27
N SER A 403 10.01 26.18 -32.79
CA SER A 403 11.17 25.86 -33.64
C SER A 403 12.34 25.20 -32.86
N VAL A 404 13.58 25.56 -33.14
CA VAL A 404 14.78 24.87 -32.59
C VAL A 404 15.74 25.87 -31.95
N GLY A 405 16.19 25.58 -30.74
CA GLY A 405 17.31 26.29 -30.12
C GLY A 405 17.07 27.71 -29.65
N ASN A 406 15.79 28.10 -29.49
CA ASN A 406 15.43 29.42 -28.94
C ASN A 406 15.71 29.51 -27.45
N ASN A 407 16.10 30.70 -26.99
CA ASN A 407 16.37 30.98 -25.58
C ASN A 407 15.60 32.23 -25.12
N ALA A 408 14.78 32.10 -24.09
CA ALA A 408 14.03 33.19 -23.47
C ALA A 408 14.37 33.32 -21.98
N MET A 409 14.57 34.56 -21.54
CA MET A 409 14.74 34.87 -20.12
C MET A 409 13.83 36.03 -19.73
N ILE A 410 13.03 35.84 -18.71
CA ILE A 410 12.20 36.89 -18.09
C ILE A 410 12.62 37.03 -16.62
N THR A 411 12.95 38.28 -16.22
CA THR A 411 13.15 38.60 -14.81
C THR A 411 12.24 39.78 -14.45
N GLN A 412 11.36 39.59 -13.47
CA GLN A 412 10.45 40.62 -13.01
C GLN A 412 10.66 40.86 -11.50
N GLY A 413 10.75 42.13 -11.12
CA GLY A 413 10.82 42.58 -9.73
C GLY A 413 9.75 43.62 -9.44
N GLY A 414 9.15 43.59 -8.24
CA GLY A 414 8.08 44.51 -7.87
C GLY A 414 6.68 43.95 -8.05
N ALA A 415 5.75 44.75 -8.51
CA ALA A 415 4.35 44.31 -8.54
C ALA A 415 3.66 44.70 -9.86
N ASN A 416 2.71 43.86 -10.29
CA ASN A 416 1.87 44.05 -11.48
C ASN A 416 2.65 44.25 -12.78
N ASN A 417 3.81 43.63 -12.91
CA ASN A 417 4.57 43.65 -14.16
C ASN A 417 4.07 42.53 -15.09
N MET A 418 4.04 42.83 -16.39
CA MET A 418 3.72 41.84 -17.44
C MET A 418 4.85 41.79 -18.45
N ALA A 419 5.31 40.60 -18.76
CA ALA A 419 6.30 40.34 -19.79
C ALA A 419 5.85 39.21 -20.70
N LEU A 420 6.01 39.41 -22.01
CA LEU A 420 5.71 38.42 -23.05
C LEU A 420 6.93 38.24 -23.95
N VAL A 421 7.36 37.03 -24.10
CA VAL A 421 8.39 36.64 -25.10
C VAL A 421 7.79 35.60 -26.04
N THR A 422 7.80 35.91 -27.34
CA THR A 422 7.34 35.00 -28.38
C THR A 422 8.47 34.81 -29.38
N GLN A 423 8.86 33.58 -29.67
CA GLN A 423 9.96 33.21 -30.57
C GLN A 423 9.52 32.06 -31.49
N HIS A 424 9.61 32.26 -32.79
CA HIS A 424 9.21 31.27 -33.80
C HIS A 424 10.37 30.89 -34.71
#